data_59edb5c3da8187a2ad88dc35638b2232
#
_entry.id   59edb5c3da8187a2ad88dc35638b2232
#
_cell.length_a   1.000
_cell.length_b   1.000
_cell.length_c   1.000
_cell.angle_alpha   90.00
_cell.angle_beta   90.00
_cell.angle_gamma   90.00
#
_symmetry.space_group_name_H-M   'P 1'
#
loop_
_entity.id
_entity.type
_entity.pdbx_description
1 polymer ?
#
loop_
_entity_poly.entity_id
_entity_poly.type
_entity_poly.pdbx_seq_one_letter_code
_entity_poly.pdbx_strand_id
1 'polypeptide(L)' 'KIYDEEQQIIAWARESVVTEVNIRAGETITEDMVWVKRPSPGPDVVPAKDLKKIIGSQAVRDIPKDSQVKWTDISL' A
#
# COMPACT_ATOMS: atom_id res chain seq x y z
N LYS A 1 24.12 8.58 -9.30
CA LYS A 1 24.04 7.73 -8.28
C LYS A 1 23.13 8.15 -7.22
N ILE A 2 23.50 9.06 -6.34
CA ILE A 2 22.57 9.56 -5.34
C ILE A 2 21.35 10.16 -6.01
N TYR A 3 21.56 10.83 -7.11
CA TYR A 3 20.45 11.42 -7.82
C TYR A 3 19.48 10.39 -8.34
N ASP A 4 20.01 9.29 -8.85
CA ASP A 4 19.14 8.23 -9.33
C ASP A 4 18.31 7.67 -8.20
N GLU A 5 18.93 7.52 -7.04
CA GLU A 5 18.20 7.01 -5.89
C GLU A 5 17.14 7.98 -5.45
N GLU A 6 17.45 9.27 -5.47
CA GLU A 6 16.47 10.27 -5.09
C GLU A 6 15.31 10.29 -6.05
N GLN A 7 15.59 10.15 -7.32
CA GLN A 7 14.54 10.13 -8.33
C GLN A 7 13.66 8.90 -8.15
N GLN A 8 14.25 7.78 -7.82
CA GLN A 8 13.47 6.59 -7.57
C GLN A 8 12.57 6.76 -6.35
N ILE A 9 13.10 7.38 -5.31
CA ILE A 9 12.29 7.64 -4.12
C ILE A 9 11.14 8.56 -4.45
N ILE A 10 11.39 9.60 -5.25
CA ILE A 10 10.34 10.52 -5.65
C ILE A 10 9.29 9.80 -6.48
N ALA A 11 9.72 8.95 -7.40
CA ALA A 11 8.78 8.20 -8.22
C ALA A 11 7.90 7.29 -7.36
N TRP A 12 8.51 6.64 -6.37
CA TRP A 12 7.75 5.79 -5.46
C TRP A 12 6.75 6.59 -4.65
N ALA A 13 7.14 7.82 -4.28
CA ALA A 13 6.26 8.67 -3.48
C ALA A 13 5.00 9.08 -4.25
N ARG A 14 5.02 8.92 -5.57
CA ARG A 14 3.85 9.24 -6.39
C ARG A 14 2.91 8.07 -6.54
N GLU A 15 3.23 6.95 -5.93
CA GLU A 15 2.38 5.77 -5.99
C GLU A 15 1.94 5.39 -4.60
N SER A 16 0.84 4.68 -4.54
CA SER A 16 0.28 4.22 -3.29
C SER A 16 0.06 2.72 -3.36
N VAL A 17 -0.14 2.11 -2.20
CA VAL A 17 -0.45 0.69 -2.13
C VAL A 17 -1.91 0.51 -2.51
N VAL A 18 -2.16 -0.41 -3.43
CA VAL A 18 -3.48 -0.70 -3.97
C VAL A 18 -3.71 -2.20 -3.88
N THR A 19 -4.94 -2.59 -3.58
CA THR A 19 -5.28 -4.01 -3.50
C THR A 19 -5.38 -4.61 -4.89
N GLU A 20 -4.89 -5.84 -5.01
CA GLU A 20 -5.02 -6.62 -6.25
C GLU A 20 -6.16 -7.61 -6.16
N VAL A 21 -6.69 -7.82 -4.98
CA VAL A 21 -7.80 -8.74 -4.72
C VAL A 21 -8.67 -8.14 -3.65
N ASN A 22 -9.87 -8.70 -3.49
CA ASN A 22 -10.71 -8.33 -2.35
C ASN A 22 -10.10 -8.89 -1.08
N ILE A 23 -9.96 -8.04 -0.06
CA ILE A 23 -9.40 -8.44 1.22
C ILE A 23 -10.49 -8.29 2.26
N ARG A 24 -10.67 -9.31 3.06
CA ARG A 24 -11.72 -9.29 4.10
C ARG A 24 -11.13 -8.90 5.44
N ALA A 25 -11.98 -8.33 6.28
CA ALA A 25 -11.58 -7.99 7.64
C ALA A 25 -11.03 -9.25 8.33
N GLY A 26 -9.89 -9.10 8.98
CA GLY A 26 -9.24 -10.20 9.67
C GLY A 26 -8.24 -10.96 8.84
N GLU A 27 -8.20 -10.75 7.53
CA GLU A 27 -7.23 -11.42 6.69
C GLU A 27 -5.84 -10.81 6.85
N THR A 28 -4.83 -11.67 6.80
CA THR A 28 -3.45 -11.20 6.80
C THR A 28 -3.07 -10.76 5.39
N ILE A 29 -2.49 -9.58 5.28
CA ILE A 29 -2.10 -9.03 3.99
C ILE A 29 -0.79 -9.66 3.55
N THR A 30 -0.79 -10.24 2.35
CA THR A 30 0.40 -10.86 1.77
C THR A 30 0.85 -10.07 0.55
N GLU A 31 2.05 -10.39 0.08
CA GLU A 31 2.65 -9.66 -1.03
C GLU A 31 1.80 -9.71 -2.30
N ASP A 32 1.17 -10.84 -2.55
CA ASP A 32 0.40 -11.00 -3.78
C ASP A 32 -0.98 -10.38 -3.72
N MET A 33 -1.38 -9.86 -2.57
CA MET A 33 -2.67 -9.20 -2.42
C MET A 33 -2.62 -7.72 -2.74
N VAL A 34 -1.44 -7.12 -2.76
CA VAL A 34 -1.28 -5.67 -2.90
C VAL A 34 -0.14 -5.36 -3.85
N TRP A 35 -0.21 -4.18 -4.43
CA TRP A 35 0.85 -3.67 -5.29
C TRP A 35 0.85 -2.15 -5.21
N VAL A 36 1.72 -1.53 -5.98
CA VAL A 36 1.82 -0.07 -5.97
C VAL A 36 1.32 0.46 -7.30
N LYS A 37 0.51 1.47 -7.24
CA LYS A 37 -0.08 2.10 -8.42
C LYS A 37 -0.32 3.58 -8.14
N ARG A 38 -0.42 4.36 -9.19
CA ARG A 38 -0.90 5.72 -9.07
C ARG A 38 -2.39 5.69 -8.79
N PRO A 39 -2.93 6.71 -8.16
CA PRO A 39 -2.37 8.02 -7.91
C PRO A 39 -1.54 8.09 -6.64
N SER A 40 -1.01 9.30 -6.37
CA SER A 40 -0.24 9.56 -5.18
C SER A 40 -1.07 9.29 -3.93
N PRO A 41 -0.43 8.91 -2.84
CA PRO A 41 -1.16 8.66 -1.60
C PRO A 41 -1.74 9.95 -1.05
N GLY A 42 -2.95 9.85 -0.52
CA GLY A 42 -3.54 10.92 0.26
C GLY A 42 -3.04 10.87 1.69
N PRO A 43 -3.62 11.70 2.57
CA PRO A 43 -3.13 11.78 3.94
C PRO A 43 -3.14 10.47 4.70
N ASP A 44 -4.14 9.64 4.44
CA ASP A 44 -4.30 8.38 5.18
C ASP A 44 -3.90 7.15 4.38
N VAL A 45 -3.50 7.33 3.14
CA VAL A 45 -3.21 6.21 2.25
C VAL A 45 -1.77 5.77 2.44
N VAL A 46 -1.54 4.46 2.41
CA VAL A 46 -0.21 3.90 2.56
C VAL A 46 0.59 4.21 1.30
N PRO A 47 1.70 4.92 1.40
CA PRO A 47 2.53 5.18 0.23
C PRO A 47 3.30 3.95 -0.18
N ALA A 48 3.73 3.92 -1.45
CA ALA A 48 4.43 2.78 -2.00
C ALA A 48 5.67 2.41 -1.21
N LYS A 49 6.36 3.40 -0.66
CA LYS A 49 7.59 3.14 0.10
C LYS A 49 7.35 2.31 1.35
N ASP A 50 6.11 2.28 1.83
CA ASP A 50 5.77 1.56 3.05
C ASP A 50 5.08 0.23 2.75
N LEU A 51 5.10 -0.22 1.50
CA LEU A 51 4.46 -1.47 1.11
C LEU A 51 4.88 -2.62 2.02
N LYS A 52 6.17 -2.74 2.26
CA LYS A 52 6.68 -3.85 3.05
C LYS A 52 6.24 -3.78 4.51
N LYS A 53 5.92 -2.60 4.99
CA LYS A 53 5.48 -2.45 6.37
C LYS A 53 4.12 -3.07 6.62
N ILE A 54 3.27 -3.09 5.60
CA ILE A 54 1.92 -3.62 5.78
C ILE A 54 1.81 -5.10 5.44
N ILE A 55 2.83 -5.66 4.80
CA ILE A 55 2.85 -7.09 4.55
C ILE A 55 2.93 -7.80 5.91
N GLY A 56 2.00 -8.71 6.15
CA GLY A 56 1.92 -9.42 7.42
C GLY A 56 0.97 -8.78 8.43
N SER A 57 0.48 -7.58 8.15
CA SER A 57 -0.52 -6.96 9.01
C SER A 57 -1.90 -7.54 8.68
N GLN A 58 -2.88 -7.25 9.53
CA GLN A 58 -4.24 -7.73 9.30
C GLN A 58 -5.15 -6.59 8.88
N ALA A 59 -6.06 -6.89 7.97
CA ALA A 59 -7.10 -5.94 7.61
C ALA A 59 -8.09 -5.85 8.75
N VAL A 60 -8.49 -4.63 9.11
CA VAL A 60 -9.48 -4.43 10.16
C VAL A 60 -10.87 -4.25 9.59
N ARG A 61 -10.97 -4.20 8.28
CA ARG A 61 -12.26 -4.15 7.59
C ARG A 61 -12.06 -4.65 6.16
N ASP A 62 -13.17 -4.85 5.46
CA ASP A 62 -13.12 -5.31 4.08
C ASP A 62 -12.51 -4.23 3.20
N ILE A 63 -11.58 -4.62 2.34
CA ILE A 63 -10.96 -3.71 1.38
C ILE A 63 -11.23 -4.27 0.00
N PRO A 64 -12.00 -3.58 -0.84
CA PRO A 64 -12.30 -4.10 -2.18
C PRO A 64 -11.07 -4.08 -3.07
N LYS A 65 -11.11 -4.90 -4.11
CA LYS A 65 -10.07 -4.93 -5.12
C LYS A 65 -9.94 -3.56 -5.78
N ASP A 66 -8.71 -3.23 -6.17
CA ASP A 66 -8.38 -1.97 -6.86
C ASP A 66 -8.66 -0.74 -6.01
N SER A 67 -8.52 -0.87 -4.71
CA SER A 67 -8.69 0.24 -3.78
C SER A 67 -7.36 0.61 -3.15
N GLN A 68 -7.18 1.89 -2.90
CA GLN A 68 -6.00 2.34 -2.15
C GLN A 68 -6.13 1.89 -0.71
N VAL A 69 -5.04 1.34 -0.17
CA VAL A 69 -5.02 0.87 1.22
C VAL A 69 -4.73 2.05 2.12
N LYS A 70 -5.55 2.22 3.13
CA LYS A 70 -5.37 3.30 4.12
C LYS A 70 -4.79 2.72 5.39
N TRP A 71 -4.06 3.55 6.12
CA TRP A 71 -3.51 3.12 7.40
C TRP A 71 -4.60 2.65 8.35
N THR A 72 -5.79 3.25 8.26
CA THR A 72 -6.91 2.87 9.10
C THR A 72 -7.55 1.56 8.68
N ASP A 73 -7.18 1.01 7.53
CA ASP A 73 -7.72 -0.26 7.05
C ASP A 73 -6.97 -1.46 7.61
N ILE A 74 -5.84 -1.24 8.24
CA ILE A 74 -4.96 -2.33 8.67
C ILE A 74 -4.55 -2.13 10.12
N SER A 75 -4.14 -3.25 10.72
CA SER A 75 -3.62 -3.27 12.09
C SER A 75 -2.18 -3.76 12.02
N LEU A 76 -1.26 -2.89 12.34
CA LEU A 76 0.17 -3.23 12.31
C LEU A 76 0.63 -3.98 13.54
#